data_de6ac1d2bde198ebee5f590ebbaf933f
#
_entry.id   de6ac1d2bde198ebee5f590ebbaf933f
#
_cell.length_a   1.000
_cell.length_b   1.000
_cell.length_c   1.000
_cell.angle_alpha   90.00
_cell.angle_beta   90.00
_cell.angle_gamma   90.00
#
_symmetry.space_group_name_H-M   'P 1'
#
loop_
_entity.id
_entity.type
_entity.pdbx_description
1 polymer ?
#
loop_
_entity_poly.entity_id
_entity_poly.type
_entity_poly.pdbx_seq_one_letter_code
_entity_poly.pdbx_strand_id
1 'polypeptide(L)'
;MYKQIFLKRGKEESLKRFHPWIFSGAIHHMDEGIEEGETVRVITAAGEFIAVGHYQIGSIAVRVLSFEDIEINTDFWCERLQSALDVRIGVGIADSPTNNTYRLVHGEGDYLPGLVIDCYGSTAVMQAHSVGMHVCRNEICQALVQVMGDRIANVYYKSETTLPYKADLHQENGFLVGGDASNVAMENGLKFHIDWLRGQKTGFFVDQRENRSLLEQYAKGKSVLNMFCYTGGFSVYAMRGDAKQVHSVDSSAKAIELTNDNVALNFPGDARHEAFCEDAFKYLDEHDQQYDLIVLDPPAFAKHRAALRNALKGYTRLNVKGLQRIKKGGILFTFSCSQVVTKDNFRNAVFTAAAQVGRKVRILHPLHQPADHPINIYHPEGEYLKGLVLYVE
;
A
#
# COMPACT_ATOMS: atom_id res chain seq x y z
N MET A 1 -19.92 11.74 -27.58
CA MET A 1 -18.83 10.88 -28.15
C MET A 1 -17.53 11.43 -27.60
N TYR A 2 -16.67 10.58 -26.99
CA TYR A 2 -15.39 11.00 -26.41
C TYR A 2 -14.44 11.52 -27.50
N LYS A 3 -13.63 12.54 -27.19
CA LYS A 3 -12.51 13.00 -27.99
C LYS A 3 -11.47 11.90 -28.17
N GLN A 4 -10.66 11.99 -29.19
CA GLN A 4 -9.77 10.91 -29.63
C GLN A 4 -8.30 11.27 -29.48
N ILE A 5 -7.53 10.25 -29.11
CA ILE A 5 -6.06 10.27 -29.09
C ILE A 5 -5.57 9.20 -30.07
N PHE A 6 -4.70 9.58 -30.98
CA PHE A 6 -4.19 8.73 -32.06
C PHE A 6 -2.76 8.28 -31.73
N LEU A 7 -2.51 6.98 -31.82
CA LEU A 7 -1.20 6.42 -31.55
C LEU A 7 -0.28 6.46 -32.78
N LYS A 8 1.02 6.54 -32.54
CA LYS A 8 2.04 6.26 -33.55
C LYS A 8 2.00 4.80 -33.96
N ARG A 9 2.31 4.52 -35.21
CA ARG A 9 2.40 3.14 -35.75
C ARG A 9 3.33 2.26 -34.89
N GLY A 10 2.85 1.08 -34.50
CA GLY A 10 3.57 0.10 -33.70
C GLY A 10 3.64 0.41 -32.19
N LYS A 11 2.94 1.46 -31.72
CA LYS A 11 2.85 1.79 -30.29
C LYS A 11 1.63 1.18 -29.58
N GLU A 12 0.76 0.52 -30.34
CA GLU A 12 -0.40 -0.23 -29.88
C GLU A 12 -0.04 -1.61 -29.29
N GLU A 13 1.18 -2.12 -29.46
CA GLU A 13 1.55 -3.49 -29.10
C GLU A 13 1.44 -3.80 -27.60
N SER A 14 1.74 -2.81 -26.73
CA SER A 14 1.55 -2.98 -25.28
C SER A 14 0.07 -3.05 -24.90
N LEU A 15 -0.78 -2.28 -25.58
CA LEU A 15 -2.22 -2.26 -25.36
C LEU A 15 -2.90 -3.54 -25.85
N LYS A 16 -2.46 -4.11 -26.97
CA LYS A 16 -2.88 -5.44 -27.43
C LYS A 16 -2.56 -6.56 -26.44
N ARG A 17 -1.64 -6.29 -25.51
CA ARG A 17 -1.30 -7.16 -24.39
C ARG A 17 -1.93 -6.67 -23.07
N PHE A 18 -2.94 -5.83 -23.16
CA PHE A 18 -3.72 -5.31 -22.03
C PHE A 18 -2.93 -4.49 -20.99
N HIS A 19 -1.77 -3.89 -21.38
CA HIS A 19 -1.05 -2.98 -20.50
C HIS A 19 -1.89 -1.70 -20.28
N PRO A 20 -2.16 -1.29 -19.01
CA PRO A 20 -3.15 -0.23 -18.73
C PRO A 20 -2.62 1.20 -18.94
N TRP A 21 -1.36 1.40 -19.31
CA TRP A 21 -0.76 2.72 -19.47
C TRP A 21 -0.34 3.01 -20.91
N ILE A 22 -0.66 4.23 -21.35
CA ILE A 22 -0.18 4.80 -22.62
C ILE A 22 0.78 5.92 -22.30
N PHE A 23 2.02 5.76 -22.69
CA PHE A 23 3.04 6.78 -22.47
C PHE A 23 2.94 7.91 -23.51
N SER A 24 3.26 9.14 -23.10
CA SER A 24 3.20 10.33 -23.97
C SER A 24 3.99 10.18 -25.28
N GLY A 25 5.10 9.47 -25.24
CA GLY A 25 5.89 9.16 -26.44
C GLY A 25 5.19 8.27 -27.48
N ALA A 26 4.08 7.60 -27.12
CA ALA A 26 3.29 6.77 -28.02
C ALA A 26 2.24 7.56 -28.82
N ILE A 27 1.90 8.77 -28.40
CA ILE A 27 0.87 9.61 -29.03
C ILE A 27 1.42 10.26 -30.28
N HIS A 28 0.67 10.17 -31.38
CA HIS A 28 0.95 10.84 -32.64
C HIS A 28 0.32 12.23 -32.65
N HIS A 29 -1.00 12.32 -32.45
CA HIS A 29 -1.77 13.53 -32.27
C HIS A 29 -3.01 13.26 -31.44
N MET A 30 -3.72 14.31 -31.06
CA MET A 30 -4.97 14.23 -30.31
C MET A 30 -5.93 15.33 -30.81
N ASP A 31 -7.21 15.15 -30.57
CA ASP A 31 -8.21 16.16 -30.84
C ASP A 31 -7.90 17.43 -30.01
N GLU A 32 -8.32 18.58 -30.54
CA GLU A 32 -8.15 19.86 -29.88
C GLU A 32 -9.02 19.99 -28.64
N GLY A 33 -8.51 20.69 -27.63
CA GLY A 33 -9.24 21.04 -26.43
C GLY A 33 -9.54 19.85 -25.49
N ILE A 34 -8.76 18.75 -25.53
CA ILE A 34 -8.82 17.71 -24.51
C ILE A 34 -8.28 18.29 -23.21
N GLU A 35 -9.10 18.24 -22.17
CA GLU A 35 -8.74 18.68 -20.82
C GLU A 35 -8.12 17.54 -19.98
N GLU A 36 -7.28 17.89 -19.02
CA GLU A 36 -6.68 16.91 -18.13
C GLU A 36 -7.75 16.26 -17.24
N GLY A 37 -7.77 14.94 -17.19
CA GLY A 37 -8.79 14.14 -16.51
C GLY A 37 -9.96 13.72 -17.39
N GLU A 38 -10.07 14.28 -18.60
CA GLU A 38 -11.14 13.93 -19.53
C GLU A 38 -11.05 12.47 -19.99
N THR A 39 -12.20 11.82 -20.15
CA THR A 39 -12.30 10.48 -20.75
C THR A 39 -12.11 10.59 -22.25
N VAL A 40 -11.20 9.78 -22.82
CA VAL A 40 -10.82 9.80 -24.22
C VAL A 40 -10.87 8.40 -24.81
N ARG A 41 -11.13 8.33 -26.14
CA ARG A 41 -10.94 7.12 -26.95
C ARG A 41 -9.54 7.11 -27.55
N VAL A 42 -8.93 5.95 -27.53
CA VAL A 42 -7.60 5.74 -28.10
C VAL A 42 -7.73 4.96 -29.41
N ILE A 43 -7.13 5.51 -30.45
CA ILE A 43 -7.23 5.02 -31.82
C ILE A 43 -5.84 4.64 -32.32
N THR A 44 -5.72 3.49 -32.97
CA THR A 44 -4.46 3.01 -33.56
C THR A 44 -4.10 3.86 -34.79
N ALA A 45 -2.87 3.73 -35.30
CA ALA A 45 -2.46 4.36 -36.56
C ALA A 45 -3.24 3.86 -37.79
N ALA A 46 -3.96 2.76 -37.71
CA ALA A 46 -4.85 2.22 -38.75
C ALA A 46 -6.29 2.77 -38.66
N GLY A 47 -6.60 3.61 -37.66
CA GLY A 47 -7.93 4.16 -37.43
C GLY A 47 -8.87 3.25 -36.63
N GLU A 48 -8.34 2.18 -36.00
CA GLU A 48 -9.12 1.24 -35.21
C GLU A 48 -9.15 1.66 -33.74
N PHE A 49 -10.29 1.49 -33.08
CA PHE A 49 -10.42 1.64 -31.64
C PHE A 49 -9.55 0.62 -30.90
N ILE A 50 -8.94 1.01 -29.80
CA ILE A 50 -8.15 0.08 -28.98
C ILE A 50 -8.40 0.22 -27.47
N ALA A 51 -8.75 1.39 -26.97
CA ALA A 51 -9.01 1.59 -25.53
C ALA A 51 -9.83 2.88 -25.28
N VAL A 52 -10.44 2.94 -24.10
CA VAL A 52 -10.98 4.15 -23.48
C VAL A 52 -10.31 4.36 -22.13
N GLY A 53 -10.02 5.61 -21.76
CA GLY A 53 -9.35 5.91 -20.50
C GLY A 53 -9.25 7.41 -20.19
N HIS A 54 -8.62 7.76 -19.09
CA HIS A 54 -8.44 9.14 -18.67
C HIS A 54 -7.13 9.72 -19.20
N TYR A 55 -7.22 10.88 -19.84
CA TYR A 55 -6.06 11.65 -20.26
C TYR A 55 -5.42 12.38 -19.07
N GLN A 56 -4.08 12.45 -19.06
CA GLN A 56 -3.31 13.20 -18.08
C GLN A 56 -2.03 13.76 -18.66
N ILE A 57 -1.67 14.98 -18.28
CA ILE A 57 -0.40 15.60 -18.65
C ILE A 57 0.73 14.92 -17.88
N GLY A 58 1.68 14.32 -18.59
CA GLY A 58 2.82 13.62 -17.96
C GLY A 58 3.39 12.49 -18.80
N SER A 59 4.23 11.67 -18.20
CA SER A 59 4.83 10.51 -18.87
C SER A 59 3.80 9.43 -19.18
N ILE A 60 2.85 9.17 -18.28
CA ILE A 60 1.69 8.31 -18.49
C ILE A 60 0.55 9.21 -18.95
N ALA A 61 0.33 9.26 -20.25
CA ALA A 61 -0.62 10.21 -20.84
C ALA A 61 -2.05 9.69 -20.87
N VAL A 62 -2.28 8.37 -20.91
CA VAL A 62 -3.62 7.79 -20.72
C VAL A 62 -3.55 6.62 -19.78
N ARG A 63 -4.46 6.58 -18.82
CA ARG A 63 -4.74 5.41 -17.99
C ARG A 63 -5.99 4.73 -18.52
N VAL A 64 -5.82 3.52 -19.02
CA VAL A 64 -6.88 2.74 -19.67
C VAL A 64 -7.87 2.23 -18.61
N LEU A 65 -9.16 2.50 -18.83
CA LEU A 65 -10.27 2.01 -18.03
C LEU A 65 -10.90 0.76 -18.65
N SER A 66 -10.96 0.72 -20.00
CA SER A 66 -11.48 -0.43 -20.74
C SER A 66 -10.79 -0.58 -22.09
N PHE A 67 -10.66 -1.82 -22.54
CA PHE A 67 -10.25 -2.19 -23.89
C PHE A 67 -11.45 -2.45 -24.82
N GLU A 68 -12.66 -2.30 -24.30
CA GLU A 68 -13.92 -2.33 -25.04
C GLU A 68 -14.42 -0.90 -25.26
N ASP A 69 -15.10 -0.66 -26.39
CA ASP A 69 -15.66 0.64 -26.75
C ASP A 69 -16.97 0.87 -26.00
N ILE A 70 -16.86 1.22 -24.74
CA ILE A 70 -17.97 1.42 -23.82
C ILE A 70 -18.02 2.85 -23.30
N GLU A 71 -19.16 3.25 -22.78
CA GLU A 71 -19.33 4.50 -22.07
C GLU A 71 -18.91 4.33 -20.60
N ILE A 72 -18.10 5.27 -20.11
CA ILE A 72 -17.71 5.33 -18.70
C ILE A 72 -18.78 6.14 -17.96
N ASN A 73 -19.66 5.44 -17.29
CA ASN A 73 -20.83 5.97 -16.57
C ASN A 73 -20.95 5.29 -15.19
N THR A 74 -22.03 5.57 -14.47
CA THR A 74 -22.25 4.99 -13.13
C THR A 74 -22.29 3.46 -13.16
N ASP A 75 -22.88 2.84 -14.19
CA ASP A 75 -22.96 1.38 -14.30
C ASP A 75 -21.55 0.77 -14.45
N PHE A 76 -20.67 1.40 -15.25
CA PHE A 76 -19.27 1.00 -15.35
C PHE A 76 -18.57 1.03 -13.98
N TRP A 77 -18.75 2.12 -13.23
CA TRP A 77 -18.16 2.21 -11.89
C TRP A 77 -18.70 1.16 -10.92
N CYS A 78 -20.01 0.91 -10.96
CA CYS A 78 -20.66 -0.15 -10.16
C CYS A 78 -20.09 -1.52 -10.51
N GLU A 79 -19.97 -1.86 -11.80
CA GLU A 79 -19.44 -3.15 -12.24
C GLU A 79 -17.98 -3.35 -11.77
N ARG A 80 -17.13 -2.35 -11.93
CA ARG A 80 -15.73 -2.42 -11.50
C ARG A 80 -15.58 -2.54 -9.98
N LEU A 81 -16.35 -1.76 -9.22
CA LEU A 81 -16.34 -1.81 -7.75
C LEU A 81 -16.92 -3.13 -7.24
N GLN A 82 -17.98 -3.66 -7.88
CA GLN A 82 -18.53 -4.97 -7.54
C GLN A 82 -17.50 -6.07 -7.78
N SER A 83 -16.82 -6.07 -8.93
CA SER A 83 -15.77 -7.03 -9.25
C SER A 83 -14.63 -6.97 -8.20
N ALA A 84 -14.23 -5.78 -7.76
CA ALA A 84 -13.25 -5.62 -6.71
C ALA A 84 -13.73 -6.17 -5.36
N LEU A 85 -15.00 -5.94 -5.00
CA LEU A 85 -15.60 -6.49 -3.78
C LEU A 85 -15.69 -8.01 -3.85
N ASP A 86 -16.11 -8.58 -4.98
CA ASP A 86 -16.22 -10.03 -5.18
C ASP A 86 -14.89 -10.74 -4.97
N VAL A 87 -13.78 -10.14 -5.41
CA VAL A 87 -12.44 -10.65 -5.13
C VAL A 87 -12.19 -10.70 -3.63
N ARG A 88 -12.52 -9.64 -2.87
CA ARG A 88 -12.29 -9.56 -1.40
C ARG A 88 -13.18 -10.54 -0.64
N ILE A 89 -14.40 -10.77 -1.11
CA ILE A 89 -15.28 -11.81 -0.57
C ILE A 89 -14.71 -13.20 -0.90
N GLY A 90 -14.35 -13.44 -2.17
CA GLY A 90 -13.84 -14.72 -2.65
C GLY A 90 -12.56 -15.19 -1.94
N VAL A 91 -11.71 -14.26 -1.50
CA VAL A 91 -10.49 -14.56 -0.71
C VAL A 91 -10.72 -14.51 0.80
N GLY A 92 -11.98 -14.33 1.27
CA GLY A 92 -12.36 -14.38 2.69
C GLY A 92 -11.93 -13.17 3.53
N ILE A 93 -11.65 -12.03 2.89
CA ILE A 93 -11.19 -10.79 3.57
C ILE A 93 -12.37 -9.87 3.88
N ALA A 94 -13.25 -9.63 2.92
CA ALA A 94 -14.51 -8.95 3.15
C ALA A 94 -15.55 -9.94 3.70
N ASP A 95 -16.57 -9.42 4.40
CA ASP A 95 -17.63 -10.20 5.09
C ASP A 95 -17.07 -11.19 6.15
N SER A 96 -15.87 -10.94 6.65
CA SER A 96 -15.27 -11.74 7.71
C SER A 96 -15.74 -11.24 9.09
N PRO A 97 -16.14 -12.13 10.01
CA PRO A 97 -16.54 -11.73 11.36
C PRO A 97 -15.39 -11.18 12.20
N THR A 98 -14.14 -11.38 11.78
CA THR A 98 -12.94 -10.96 12.49
C THR A 98 -12.17 -9.86 11.74
N ASN A 99 -12.65 -9.42 10.56
CA ASN A 99 -11.94 -8.45 9.76
C ASN A 99 -12.89 -7.48 9.05
N ASN A 100 -12.72 -6.19 9.29
CA ASN A 100 -13.37 -5.09 8.55
C ASN A 100 -12.36 -4.02 8.14
N THR A 101 -11.08 -4.42 8.04
CA THR A 101 -9.95 -3.57 7.64
C THR A 101 -9.29 -4.18 6.40
N TYR A 102 -9.54 -3.60 5.22
CA TYR A 102 -8.99 -4.13 3.97
C TYR A 102 -8.98 -3.08 2.85
N ARG A 103 -8.14 -3.32 1.84
CA ARG A 103 -8.15 -2.56 0.60
C ARG A 103 -9.23 -3.10 -0.34
N LEU A 104 -10.23 -2.27 -0.62
CA LEU A 104 -11.28 -2.60 -1.59
C LEU A 104 -10.81 -2.39 -3.02
N VAL A 105 -10.10 -1.30 -3.31
CA VAL A 105 -9.58 -0.99 -4.65
C VAL A 105 -8.09 -0.71 -4.60
N HIS A 106 -7.31 -1.44 -5.41
CA HIS A 106 -5.86 -1.33 -5.54
C HIS A 106 -5.44 -0.91 -6.95
N GLY A 107 -5.92 0.23 -7.42
CA GLY A 107 -5.50 0.83 -8.68
C GLY A 107 -5.59 -0.11 -9.88
N GLU A 108 -4.48 -0.23 -10.60
CA GLU A 108 -4.33 -1.08 -11.79
C GLU A 108 -4.61 -2.56 -11.52
N GLY A 109 -4.42 -3.01 -10.28
CA GLY A 109 -4.72 -4.37 -9.84
C GLY A 109 -6.20 -4.72 -9.92
N ASP A 110 -7.07 -3.73 -9.75
CA ASP A 110 -8.53 -3.85 -9.85
C ASP A 110 -9.09 -3.18 -11.11
N TYR A 111 -8.25 -2.94 -12.12
CA TYR A 111 -8.63 -2.28 -13.38
C TYR A 111 -9.22 -0.86 -13.21
N LEU A 112 -8.87 -0.20 -12.10
CA LEU A 112 -9.23 1.18 -11.76
C LEU A 112 -7.96 2.04 -11.55
N PRO A 113 -7.15 2.25 -12.61
CA PRO A 113 -5.82 2.82 -12.52
C PRO A 113 -5.84 4.22 -11.87
N GLY A 114 -5.08 4.35 -10.77
CA GLY A 114 -5.02 5.60 -10.02
C GLY A 114 -6.11 5.79 -8.98
N LEU A 115 -6.92 4.76 -8.65
CA LEU A 115 -7.89 4.77 -7.56
C LEU A 115 -7.44 3.84 -6.44
N VAL A 116 -7.48 4.30 -5.21
CA VAL A 116 -7.27 3.49 -4.00
C VAL A 116 -8.45 3.70 -3.06
N ILE A 117 -9.03 2.60 -2.56
CA ILE A 117 -10.09 2.64 -1.55
C ILE A 117 -9.75 1.62 -0.47
N ASP A 118 -9.59 2.10 0.76
CA ASP A 118 -9.42 1.26 1.95
C ASP A 118 -10.66 1.34 2.83
N CYS A 119 -11.16 0.19 3.30
CA CYS A 119 -12.29 0.08 4.22
C CYS A 119 -11.78 -0.10 5.65
N TYR A 120 -12.38 0.67 6.57
CA TYR A 120 -12.11 0.65 8.00
C TYR A 120 -13.43 0.67 8.77
N GLY A 121 -13.93 -0.51 9.17
CA GLY A 121 -15.28 -0.63 9.71
C GLY A 121 -16.32 -0.15 8.70
N SER A 122 -17.14 0.81 9.10
CA SER A 122 -18.17 1.42 8.24
C SER A 122 -17.69 2.64 7.43
N THR A 123 -16.38 2.90 7.39
CA THR A 123 -15.81 4.04 6.66
C THR A 123 -14.92 3.57 5.51
N ALA A 124 -15.20 4.02 4.30
CA ALA A 124 -14.32 3.88 3.15
C ALA A 124 -13.48 5.15 2.97
N VAL A 125 -12.15 5.00 2.92
CA VAL A 125 -11.21 6.09 2.64
C VAL A 125 -10.77 5.99 1.19
N MET A 126 -11.17 6.98 0.38
CA MET A 126 -10.93 7.02 -1.05
C MET A 126 -9.80 7.98 -1.39
N GLN A 127 -8.83 7.54 -2.19
CA GLN A 127 -7.74 8.37 -2.72
C GLN A 127 -7.69 8.29 -4.23
N ALA A 128 -7.63 9.46 -4.89
CA ALA A 128 -7.29 9.59 -6.29
C ALA A 128 -5.77 9.88 -6.43
N HIS A 129 -5.11 9.14 -7.29
CA HIS A 129 -3.71 9.30 -7.68
C HIS A 129 -3.57 9.80 -9.13
N SER A 130 -4.70 10.09 -9.79
CA SER A 130 -4.77 10.65 -11.13
C SER A 130 -5.86 11.72 -11.21
N VAL A 131 -5.71 12.65 -12.16
CA VAL A 131 -6.69 13.73 -12.35
C VAL A 131 -8.05 13.17 -12.76
N GLY A 132 -8.08 12.16 -13.64
CA GLY A 132 -9.35 11.55 -14.06
C GLY A 132 -10.14 10.92 -12.91
N MET A 133 -9.47 10.20 -12.00
CA MET A 133 -10.13 9.65 -10.82
C MET A 133 -10.60 10.73 -9.85
N HIS A 134 -9.88 11.87 -9.80
CA HIS A 134 -10.33 13.02 -9.02
C HIS A 134 -11.58 13.66 -9.63
N VAL A 135 -11.62 13.85 -10.93
CA VAL A 135 -12.78 14.42 -11.64
C VAL A 135 -14.02 13.57 -11.43
N CYS A 136 -13.90 12.25 -11.57
CA CYS A 136 -14.99 11.29 -11.41
C CYS A 136 -15.32 10.92 -9.94
N ARG A 137 -14.67 11.53 -8.95
CA ARG A 137 -14.80 11.11 -7.53
C ARG A 137 -16.22 11.04 -6.99
N ASN A 138 -17.11 11.94 -7.42
CA ASN A 138 -18.49 11.96 -6.97
C ASN A 138 -19.31 10.80 -7.57
N GLU A 139 -19.12 10.50 -8.85
CA GLU A 139 -19.74 9.36 -9.53
C GLU A 139 -19.23 8.03 -8.94
N ILE A 140 -17.91 7.93 -8.74
CA ILE A 140 -17.29 6.78 -8.07
C ILE A 140 -17.84 6.61 -6.64
N CYS A 141 -18.01 7.71 -5.90
CA CYS A 141 -18.59 7.68 -4.55
C CYS A 141 -20.04 7.17 -4.57
N GLN A 142 -20.87 7.62 -5.51
CA GLN A 142 -22.25 7.15 -5.67
C GLN A 142 -22.30 5.66 -5.98
N ALA A 143 -21.49 5.19 -6.92
CA ALA A 143 -21.36 3.78 -7.27
C ALA A 143 -20.84 2.95 -6.06
N LEU A 144 -19.87 3.48 -5.31
CA LEU A 144 -19.34 2.83 -4.11
C LEU A 144 -20.42 2.61 -3.05
N VAL A 145 -21.24 3.64 -2.76
CA VAL A 145 -22.36 3.53 -1.81
C VAL A 145 -23.38 2.51 -2.30
N GLN A 146 -23.68 2.49 -3.59
CA GLN A 146 -24.62 1.52 -4.16
C GLN A 146 -24.11 0.08 -4.04
N VAL A 147 -22.84 -0.18 -4.35
CA VAL A 147 -22.22 -1.52 -4.30
C VAL A 147 -22.02 -2.00 -2.88
N MET A 148 -21.55 -1.11 -2.00
CA MET A 148 -21.24 -1.49 -0.61
C MET A 148 -22.49 -1.61 0.26
N GLY A 149 -23.58 -0.90 -0.04
CA GLY A 149 -24.81 -0.90 0.74
C GLY A 149 -24.54 -0.64 2.22
N ASP A 150 -25.12 -1.46 3.10
CA ASP A 150 -25.02 -1.32 4.56
C ASP A 150 -23.60 -1.61 5.13
N ARG A 151 -22.64 -2.06 4.29
CA ARG A 151 -21.24 -2.28 4.72
C ARG A 151 -20.52 -0.98 5.06
N ILE A 152 -20.92 0.14 4.44
CA ILE A 152 -20.34 1.45 4.72
C ILE A 152 -21.43 2.50 5.01
N ALA A 153 -21.13 3.41 5.92
CA ALA A 153 -21.96 4.57 6.22
C ALA A 153 -21.26 5.88 5.83
N ASN A 154 -19.94 5.82 5.64
CA ASN A 154 -19.13 7.01 5.40
C ASN A 154 -18.15 6.77 4.25
N VAL A 155 -17.96 7.81 3.43
CA VAL A 155 -16.89 7.89 2.42
C VAL A 155 -16.08 9.16 2.69
N TYR A 156 -14.81 8.99 3.08
CA TYR A 156 -13.87 10.06 3.31
C TYR A 156 -12.89 10.16 2.14
N TYR A 157 -12.87 11.31 1.46
CA TYR A 157 -11.96 11.58 0.36
C TYR A 157 -10.67 12.21 0.87
N LYS A 158 -9.51 11.58 0.57
CA LYS A 158 -8.20 11.97 1.09
C LYS A 158 -7.16 12.05 -0.02
N SER A 159 -7.20 13.09 -0.84
CA SER A 159 -6.34 13.18 -2.03
C SER A 159 -5.48 14.45 -2.11
N GLU A 160 -5.48 15.28 -1.09
CA GLU A 160 -4.69 16.53 -1.04
C GLU A 160 -3.20 16.31 -1.39
N THR A 161 -2.61 15.18 -0.94
CA THR A 161 -1.18 14.88 -1.13
C THR A 161 -0.91 13.79 -2.18
N THR A 162 -1.95 13.20 -2.80
CA THR A 162 -1.81 12.08 -3.74
C THR A 162 -2.00 12.48 -5.19
N LEU A 163 -2.64 13.61 -5.44
CA LEU A 163 -2.83 14.14 -6.78
C LEU A 163 -1.53 14.67 -7.39
N PRO A 164 -1.38 14.63 -8.71
CA PRO A 164 -0.23 15.19 -9.38
C PRO A 164 -0.06 16.68 -9.08
N TYR A 165 1.07 17.06 -8.53
CA TYR A 165 1.38 18.45 -8.13
C TYR A 165 1.16 19.49 -9.24
N LYS A 166 1.44 19.11 -10.50
CA LYS A 166 1.31 20.02 -11.66
C LYS A 166 -0.13 20.30 -12.07
N ALA A 167 -1.10 19.57 -11.55
CA ALA A 167 -2.50 19.72 -11.93
C ALA A 167 -3.18 20.90 -11.21
N ASP A 168 -2.57 21.43 -10.13
CA ASP A 168 -3.03 22.62 -9.36
C ASP A 168 -4.52 22.55 -8.97
N LEU A 169 -4.97 21.40 -8.50
CA LEU A 169 -6.39 21.12 -8.30
C LEU A 169 -6.96 21.69 -6.98
N HIS A 170 -6.13 22.27 -6.12
CA HIS A 170 -6.51 22.87 -4.82
C HIS A 170 -7.48 22.01 -4.00
N GLN A 171 -7.26 20.70 -4.01
CA GLN A 171 -8.19 19.76 -3.42
C GLN A 171 -8.09 19.72 -1.90
N GLU A 172 -9.22 19.85 -1.22
CA GLU A 172 -9.35 19.62 0.22
C GLU A 172 -9.83 18.20 0.50
N ASN A 173 -9.33 17.61 1.60
CA ASN A 173 -9.83 16.34 2.13
C ASN A 173 -11.18 16.56 2.84
N GLY A 174 -12.07 15.56 2.80
CA GLY A 174 -13.37 15.67 3.46
C GLY A 174 -14.29 14.48 3.24
N PHE A 175 -15.39 14.47 3.98
CA PHE A 175 -16.44 13.47 3.76
C PHE A 175 -17.24 13.80 2.50
N LEU A 176 -17.39 12.83 1.62
CA LEU A 176 -18.32 12.86 0.49
C LEU A 176 -19.70 12.32 0.92
N VAL A 177 -19.72 11.38 1.86
CA VAL A 177 -20.94 10.80 2.46
C VAL A 177 -20.69 10.58 3.94
N GLY A 178 -21.72 10.80 4.77
CA GLY A 178 -21.63 10.67 6.23
C GLY A 178 -20.93 11.84 6.91
N GLY A 179 -20.18 11.59 7.98
CA GLY A 179 -19.46 12.66 8.70
C GLY A 179 -19.13 12.34 10.15
N ASP A 180 -19.87 11.46 10.81
CA ASP A 180 -19.56 10.99 12.16
C ASP A 180 -19.24 9.50 12.11
N ALA A 181 -17.96 9.17 12.28
CA ALA A 181 -17.45 7.83 12.10
C ALA A 181 -16.52 7.42 13.25
N SER A 182 -16.76 6.22 13.79
CA SER A 182 -15.80 5.59 14.68
C SER A 182 -14.49 5.34 13.93
N ASN A 183 -13.40 5.70 14.54
CA ASN A 183 -12.06 5.46 14.01
C ASN A 183 -11.45 4.12 14.49
N VAL A 184 -12.24 3.24 15.09
CA VAL A 184 -11.82 1.90 15.50
C VAL A 184 -12.26 0.89 14.45
N ALA A 185 -11.30 0.17 13.90
CA ALA A 185 -11.53 -0.92 12.95
C ALA A 185 -10.87 -2.21 13.45
N MET A 186 -11.25 -3.34 12.85
CA MET A 186 -10.81 -4.67 13.26
C MET A 186 -10.03 -5.37 12.15
N GLU A 187 -8.88 -5.92 12.49
CA GLU A 187 -8.06 -6.76 11.62
C GLU A 187 -7.76 -8.08 12.33
N ASN A 188 -8.23 -9.19 11.76
CA ASN A 188 -8.04 -10.53 12.32
C ASN A 188 -8.40 -10.64 13.83
N GLY A 189 -9.49 -9.98 14.26
CA GLY A 189 -9.96 -9.96 15.63
C GLY A 189 -9.25 -8.95 16.56
N LEU A 190 -8.20 -8.28 16.10
CA LEU A 190 -7.53 -7.20 16.82
C LEU A 190 -8.10 -5.84 16.42
N LYS A 191 -8.23 -4.92 17.37
CA LYS A 191 -8.79 -3.58 17.16
C LYS A 191 -7.68 -2.56 17.00
N PHE A 192 -7.88 -1.61 16.09
CA PHE A 192 -6.95 -0.54 15.81
C PHE A 192 -7.66 0.80 15.69
N HIS A 193 -7.09 1.83 16.30
CA HIS A 193 -7.42 3.21 15.98
C HIS A 193 -6.80 3.57 14.64
N ILE A 194 -7.64 4.00 13.71
CA ILE A 194 -7.23 4.38 12.34
C ILE A 194 -7.31 5.90 12.23
N ASP A 195 -6.18 6.55 11.98
CA ASP A 195 -6.15 8.00 11.77
C ASP A 195 -6.21 8.32 10.27
N TRP A 196 -7.38 8.19 9.65
CA TRP A 196 -7.55 8.58 8.24
C TRP A 196 -7.53 10.09 8.03
N LEU A 197 -7.78 10.91 9.05
CA LEU A 197 -7.78 12.36 8.94
C LEU A 197 -6.36 12.92 8.78
N ARG A 198 -5.43 12.53 9.65
CA ARG A 198 -4.08 13.07 9.76
C ARG A 198 -2.97 12.04 9.54
N GLY A 199 -3.29 10.75 9.61
CA GLY A 199 -2.35 9.65 9.46
C GLY A 199 -1.78 9.56 8.04
N GLN A 200 -0.72 8.79 7.90
CA GLN A 200 -0.09 8.55 6.61
C GLN A 200 -1.01 7.76 5.67
N LYS A 201 -0.93 8.03 4.38
CA LYS A 201 -1.76 7.37 3.34
C LYS A 201 -3.25 7.43 3.73
N THR A 202 -3.90 6.28 3.82
CA THR A 202 -5.31 6.14 4.21
C THR A 202 -5.52 6.02 5.73
N GLY A 203 -4.44 5.96 6.53
CA GLY A 203 -4.48 5.91 8.00
C GLY A 203 -3.89 4.66 8.62
N PHE A 204 -3.80 3.55 7.87
CA PHE A 204 -3.22 2.28 8.32
C PHE A 204 -2.52 1.55 7.16
N PHE A 205 -1.55 0.68 7.48
CA PHE A 205 -0.83 -0.12 6.48
C PHE A 205 -1.45 -1.51 6.34
N VAL A 206 -2.56 -1.57 5.61
CA VAL A 206 -3.33 -2.80 5.36
C VAL A 206 -2.50 -3.85 4.61
N ASP A 207 -1.55 -3.40 3.81
CA ASP A 207 -0.65 -4.24 3.00
C ASP A 207 0.28 -5.16 3.82
N GLN A 208 0.38 -4.95 5.13
CA GLN A 208 1.18 -5.79 6.04
C GLN A 208 0.36 -6.82 6.84
N ARG A 209 -0.96 -6.96 6.62
CA ARG A 209 -1.85 -7.86 7.40
C ARG A 209 -1.33 -9.30 7.47
N GLU A 210 -1.00 -9.91 6.34
CA GLU A 210 -0.53 -11.29 6.28
C GLU A 210 0.85 -11.44 6.92
N ASN A 211 1.71 -10.43 6.75
CA ASN A 211 3.04 -10.43 7.35
C ASN A 211 2.97 -10.27 8.88
N ARG A 212 1.98 -9.51 9.39
CA ARG A 212 1.70 -9.43 10.85
C ARG A 212 1.21 -10.77 11.38
N SER A 213 0.30 -11.44 10.68
CA SER A 213 -0.19 -12.78 11.06
C SER A 213 0.92 -13.82 11.05
N LEU A 214 1.84 -13.75 10.10
CA LEU A 214 2.99 -14.65 10.07
C LEU A 214 3.95 -14.37 11.24
N LEU A 215 4.21 -13.11 11.57
CA LEU A 215 5.05 -12.74 12.72
C LEU A 215 4.48 -13.27 14.04
N GLU A 216 3.18 -13.19 14.23
CA GLU A 216 2.48 -13.71 15.40
C GLU A 216 2.83 -15.18 15.68
N GLN A 217 2.93 -16.03 14.64
CA GLN A 217 3.26 -17.45 14.75
C GLN A 217 4.68 -17.67 15.30
N TYR A 218 5.58 -16.70 15.14
CA TYR A 218 6.96 -16.75 15.64
C TYR A 218 7.14 -16.08 17.00
N ALA A 219 6.13 -15.39 17.55
CA ALA A 219 6.29 -14.50 18.69
C ALA A 219 6.33 -15.18 20.05
N LYS A 220 5.76 -16.38 20.20
CA LYS A 220 5.57 -17.05 21.49
C LYS A 220 6.85 -17.15 22.33
N GLY A 221 6.82 -16.56 23.53
CA GLY A 221 7.92 -16.55 24.48
C GLY A 221 9.14 -15.72 24.05
N LYS A 222 9.03 -14.93 22.98
CA LYS A 222 10.14 -14.15 22.41
C LYS A 222 10.19 -12.72 22.94
N SER A 223 11.40 -12.14 22.99
CA SER A 223 11.60 -10.70 23.04
C SER A 223 11.55 -10.16 21.62
N VAL A 224 10.65 -9.21 21.37
CA VAL A 224 10.35 -8.67 20.03
C VAL A 224 10.74 -7.19 19.95
N LEU A 225 11.40 -6.80 18.86
CA LEU A 225 11.67 -5.41 18.53
C LEU A 225 10.96 -5.06 17.21
N ASN A 226 10.04 -4.11 17.26
CA ASN A 226 9.34 -3.57 16.09
C ASN A 226 9.88 -2.18 15.78
N MET A 227 10.73 -2.08 14.75
CA MET A 227 11.30 -0.82 14.27
C MET A 227 10.41 -0.19 13.20
N PHE A 228 10.30 1.15 13.21
CA PHE A 228 9.39 1.90 12.35
C PHE A 228 7.94 1.48 12.60
N CYS A 229 7.58 1.40 13.87
CA CYS A 229 6.36 0.70 14.31
C CYS A 229 5.06 1.39 13.88
N TYR A 230 5.09 2.68 13.49
CA TYR A 230 3.95 3.51 13.12
C TYR A 230 2.83 3.39 14.18
N THR A 231 1.72 2.72 13.89
CA THR A 231 0.60 2.52 14.81
C THR A 231 0.68 1.21 15.61
N GLY A 232 1.84 0.56 15.63
CA GLY A 232 2.10 -0.63 16.43
C GLY A 232 1.49 -1.94 15.90
N GLY A 233 1.11 -2.00 14.62
CA GLY A 233 0.46 -3.19 14.06
C GLY A 233 1.20 -4.49 14.35
N PHE A 234 2.49 -4.59 14.03
CA PHE A 234 3.30 -5.77 14.35
C PHE A 234 3.42 -6.04 15.84
N SER A 235 3.46 -4.99 16.67
CA SER A 235 3.58 -5.12 18.14
C SER A 235 2.33 -5.75 18.76
N VAL A 236 1.14 -5.30 18.32
CA VAL A 236 -0.15 -5.85 18.79
C VAL A 236 -0.27 -7.33 18.41
N TYR A 237 0.13 -7.73 17.21
CA TYR A 237 0.16 -9.13 16.78
C TYR A 237 1.19 -9.95 17.56
N ALA A 238 2.38 -9.40 17.84
CA ALA A 238 3.39 -10.07 18.66
C ALA A 238 2.88 -10.33 20.09
N MET A 239 2.16 -9.38 20.69
CA MET A 239 1.55 -9.55 22.00
C MET A 239 0.47 -10.63 22.01
N ARG A 240 -0.40 -10.69 20.99
CA ARG A 240 -1.39 -11.76 20.84
C ARG A 240 -0.72 -13.12 20.63
N GLY A 241 0.41 -13.15 19.92
CA GLY A 241 1.25 -14.33 19.74
C GLY A 241 2.04 -14.76 21.00
N ASP A 242 1.70 -14.20 22.16
CA ASP A 242 2.31 -14.55 23.46
C ASP A 242 3.82 -14.23 23.55
N ALA A 243 4.23 -13.10 22.95
CA ALA A 243 5.57 -12.55 23.17
C ALA A 243 5.77 -12.22 24.65
N LYS A 244 6.97 -12.50 25.20
CA LYS A 244 7.30 -12.18 26.59
C LYS A 244 7.62 -10.72 26.83
N GLN A 245 8.06 -10.02 25.78
CA GLN A 245 8.40 -8.59 25.78
C GLN A 245 8.30 -8.05 24.37
N VAL A 246 7.74 -6.85 24.18
CA VAL A 246 7.62 -6.17 22.89
C VAL A 246 8.09 -4.72 23.03
N HIS A 247 9.12 -4.36 22.28
CA HIS A 247 9.58 -2.97 22.16
C HIS A 247 9.17 -2.43 20.79
N SER A 248 8.59 -1.23 20.78
CA SER A 248 8.18 -0.49 19.59
C SER A 248 9.01 0.77 19.45
N VAL A 249 9.57 1.03 18.29
CA VAL A 249 10.40 2.22 18.04
C VAL A 249 9.91 2.96 16.82
N ASP A 250 9.67 4.26 16.96
CA ASP A 250 9.39 5.18 15.86
C ASP A 250 9.88 6.59 16.21
N SER A 251 10.31 7.34 15.22
CA SER A 251 10.75 8.74 15.44
C SER A 251 9.59 9.73 15.63
N SER A 252 8.37 9.32 15.32
CA SER A 252 7.16 10.14 15.44
C SER A 252 6.49 9.95 16.80
N ALA A 253 6.41 11.00 17.62
CA ALA A 253 5.68 10.98 18.88
C ALA A 253 4.19 10.59 18.69
N LYS A 254 3.56 11.03 17.58
CA LYS A 254 2.19 10.65 17.25
C LYS A 254 2.04 9.16 16.93
N ALA A 255 3.02 8.57 16.26
CA ALA A 255 3.05 7.12 16.01
C ALA A 255 3.17 6.33 17.32
N ILE A 256 4.02 6.78 18.24
CA ILE A 256 4.19 6.17 19.55
C ILE A 256 2.92 6.28 20.41
N GLU A 257 2.25 7.43 20.40
CA GLU A 257 0.96 7.60 21.06
C GLU A 257 -0.07 6.58 20.54
N LEU A 258 -0.25 6.51 19.21
CA LEU A 258 -1.17 5.55 18.57
C LEU A 258 -0.78 4.09 18.83
N THR A 259 0.52 3.78 18.90
CA THR A 259 1.00 2.45 19.26
C THR A 259 0.57 2.07 20.68
N ASN A 260 0.75 2.97 21.64
CA ASN A 260 0.32 2.75 23.02
C ASN A 260 -1.20 2.60 23.13
N ASP A 261 -1.96 3.44 22.44
CA ASP A 261 -3.42 3.37 22.39
C ASP A 261 -3.90 2.02 21.83
N ASN A 262 -3.30 1.56 20.72
CA ASN A 262 -3.65 0.27 20.09
C ASN A 262 -3.27 -0.93 20.95
N VAL A 263 -2.16 -0.87 21.67
CA VAL A 263 -1.79 -1.89 22.64
C VAL A 263 -2.80 -1.88 23.80
N ALA A 264 -3.10 -0.74 24.40
CA ALA A 264 -4.05 -0.62 25.50
C ALA A 264 -5.48 -1.06 25.10
N LEU A 265 -5.89 -0.80 23.85
CA LEU A 265 -7.20 -1.20 23.30
C LEU A 265 -7.37 -2.72 23.26
N ASN A 266 -6.29 -3.48 23.04
CA ASN A 266 -6.33 -4.95 22.94
C ASN A 266 -5.84 -5.65 24.23
N PHE A 267 -4.93 -5.04 24.97
CA PHE A 267 -4.26 -5.62 26.15
C PHE A 267 -4.18 -4.59 27.28
N PRO A 268 -5.32 -4.21 27.88
CA PRO A 268 -5.34 -3.18 28.91
C PRO A 268 -4.52 -3.61 30.15
N GLY A 269 -3.57 -2.76 30.55
CA GLY A 269 -2.73 -2.99 31.73
C GLY A 269 -1.60 -4.01 31.54
N ASP A 270 -1.36 -4.51 30.31
CA ASP A 270 -0.29 -5.47 30.04
C ASP A 270 1.08 -4.77 29.99
N ALA A 271 1.96 -5.12 30.91
CA ALA A 271 3.28 -4.51 31.06
C ALA A 271 4.37 -5.08 30.10
N ARG A 272 4.02 -6.01 29.21
CA ARG A 272 4.99 -6.59 28.26
C ARG A 272 5.44 -5.64 27.16
N HIS A 273 4.72 -4.54 26.92
CA HIS A 273 4.99 -3.58 25.87
C HIS A 273 5.66 -2.31 26.40
N GLU A 274 6.66 -1.84 25.67
CA GLU A 274 7.29 -0.54 25.86
C GLU A 274 7.55 0.13 24.51
N ALA A 275 7.29 1.45 24.41
CA ALA A 275 7.44 2.21 23.17
C ALA A 275 8.41 3.37 23.35
N PHE A 276 9.27 3.58 22.33
CA PHE A 276 10.36 4.55 22.32
C PHE A 276 10.19 5.51 21.15
N CYS A 277 10.10 6.82 21.45
CA CYS A 277 10.09 7.87 20.46
C CYS A 277 11.53 8.24 20.10
N GLU A 278 12.13 7.49 19.17
CA GLU A 278 13.56 7.62 18.85
C GLU A 278 13.84 7.29 17.38
N ASP A 279 14.94 7.87 16.83
CA ASP A 279 15.45 7.48 15.51
C ASP A 279 15.89 6.01 15.51
N ALA A 280 15.50 5.26 14.48
CA ALA A 280 15.75 3.82 14.41
C ALA A 280 17.25 3.45 14.44
N PHE A 281 18.11 4.21 13.75
CA PHE A 281 19.54 3.93 13.75
C PHE A 281 20.17 4.28 15.10
N LYS A 282 19.72 5.39 15.70
CA LYS A 282 20.18 5.81 17.03
C LYS A 282 19.79 4.75 18.07
N TYR A 283 18.53 4.29 18.09
CA TYR A 283 18.09 3.23 18.98
C TYR A 283 18.95 1.97 18.86
N LEU A 284 19.19 1.49 17.62
CA LEU A 284 20.01 0.30 17.37
C LEU A 284 21.49 0.49 17.73
N ASP A 285 21.98 1.73 17.82
CA ASP A 285 23.37 2.03 18.22
C ASP A 285 23.51 2.16 19.75
N GLU A 286 22.57 2.79 20.42
CA GLU A 286 22.66 3.15 21.83
C GLU A 286 22.13 2.06 22.79
N HIS A 287 21.21 1.19 22.34
CA HIS A 287 20.65 0.12 23.16
C HIS A 287 21.31 -1.23 22.86
N ASP A 288 21.99 -1.79 23.88
CA ASP A 288 22.72 -3.06 23.74
C ASP A 288 21.85 -4.33 23.81
N GLN A 289 20.56 -4.17 24.11
CA GLN A 289 19.62 -5.29 24.19
C GLN A 289 19.56 -6.09 22.89
N GLN A 290 19.58 -7.41 23.02
CA GLN A 290 19.38 -8.34 21.92
C GLN A 290 17.97 -8.95 21.97
N TYR A 291 17.41 -9.21 20.80
CA TYR A 291 16.04 -9.68 20.63
C TYR A 291 16.00 -11.04 19.96
N ASP A 292 14.95 -11.80 20.27
CA ASP A 292 14.68 -13.10 19.63
C ASP A 292 13.98 -12.93 18.28
N LEU A 293 13.25 -11.82 18.09
CA LEU A 293 12.49 -11.49 16.89
C LEU A 293 12.60 -9.98 16.61
N ILE A 294 12.96 -9.60 15.39
CA ILE A 294 13.09 -8.19 14.99
C ILE A 294 12.29 -7.95 13.70
N VAL A 295 11.60 -6.81 13.64
CA VAL A 295 10.96 -6.28 12.43
C VAL A 295 11.69 -5.01 11.99
N LEU A 296 12.08 -4.95 10.73
CA LEU A 296 12.63 -3.78 10.05
C LEU A 296 11.70 -3.43 8.88
N ASP A 297 10.77 -2.50 9.08
CA ASP A 297 9.81 -2.06 8.07
C ASP A 297 9.95 -0.55 7.80
N PRO A 298 11.10 -0.12 7.23
CA PRO A 298 11.39 1.29 7.01
C PRO A 298 10.51 1.90 5.92
N PRO A 299 10.31 3.23 5.93
CA PRO A 299 9.74 3.93 4.80
C PRO A 299 10.58 3.73 3.54
N ALA A 300 10.00 3.98 2.36
CA ALA A 300 10.69 3.82 1.09
C ALA A 300 11.94 4.72 1.01
N PHE A 301 13.13 4.12 0.96
CA PHE A 301 14.39 4.86 0.86
C PHE A 301 14.65 5.43 -0.55
N ALA A 302 13.93 4.97 -1.58
CA ALA A 302 13.97 5.54 -2.92
C ALA A 302 12.57 5.65 -3.51
N LYS A 303 12.26 6.85 -4.03
CA LYS A 303 11.06 7.12 -4.84
C LYS A 303 11.36 7.17 -6.34
N HIS A 304 12.64 7.36 -6.72
CA HIS A 304 13.09 7.52 -8.11
C HIS A 304 14.35 6.70 -8.37
N ARG A 305 14.55 6.26 -9.62
CA ARG A 305 15.72 5.44 -10.02
C ARG A 305 17.08 6.08 -9.67
N ALA A 306 17.18 7.39 -9.73
CA ALA A 306 18.40 8.11 -9.36
C ALA A 306 18.82 7.88 -7.89
N ALA A 307 17.87 7.62 -6.99
CA ALA A 307 18.13 7.34 -5.57
C ALA A 307 18.43 5.86 -5.27
N LEU A 308 18.32 4.95 -6.25
CA LEU A 308 18.43 3.50 -6.04
C LEU A 308 19.71 3.09 -5.31
N ARG A 309 20.87 3.59 -5.77
CA ARG A 309 22.18 3.23 -5.17
C ARG A 309 22.25 3.61 -3.69
N ASN A 310 21.76 4.79 -3.33
CA ASN A 310 21.76 5.25 -1.94
C ASN A 310 20.74 4.47 -1.09
N ALA A 311 19.59 4.14 -1.66
CA ALA A 311 18.59 3.31 -0.99
C ALA A 311 19.14 1.92 -0.65
N LEU A 312 19.84 1.27 -1.59
CA LEU A 312 20.45 -0.05 -1.35
C LEU A 312 21.50 0.01 -0.24
N LYS A 313 22.31 1.08 -0.17
CA LYS A 313 23.21 1.31 0.97
C LYS A 313 22.46 1.48 2.29
N GLY A 314 21.32 2.20 2.28
CA GLY A 314 20.46 2.38 3.44
C GLY A 314 19.89 1.05 3.94
N TYR A 315 19.34 0.22 3.03
CA TYR A 315 18.85 -1.12 3.37
C TYR A 315 19.97 -2.03 3.90
N THR A 316 21.17 -2.01 3.28
CA THR A 316 22.31 -2.77 3.77
C THR A 316 22.67 -2.35 5.18
N ARG A 317 22.83 -1.03 5.45
CA ARG A 317 23.18 -0.50 6.76
C ARG A 317 22.14 -0.87 7.84
N LEU A 318 20.84 -0.74 7.52
CA LEU A 318 19.77 -1.11 8.43
C LEU A 318 19.79 -2.60 8.79
N ASN A 319 19.96 -3.46 7.79
CA ASN A 319 20.03 -4.90 8.00
C ASN A 319 21.30 -5.32 8.76
N VAL A 320 22.44 -4.65 8.57
CA VAL A 320 23.65 -4.83 9.39
C VAL A 320 23.32 -4.61 10.88
N LYS A 321 22.64 -3.50 11.21
CA LYS A 321 22.24 -3.19 12.58
C LYS A 321 21.26 -4.22 13.15
N GLY A 322 20.23 -4.61 12.40
CA GLY A 322 19.30 -5.66 12.81
C GLY A 322 20.00 -7.00 13.07
N LEU A 323 20.93 -7.41 12.19
CA LEU A 323 21.71 -8.64 12.32
C LEU A 323 22.70 -8.62 13.48
N GLN A 324 23.13 -7.45 13.94
CA GLN A 324 23.95 -7.29 15.15
C GLN A 324 23.12 -7.41 16.43
N ARG A 325 21.83 -7.00 16.40
CA ARG A 325 20.92 -6.99 17.56
C ARG A 325 20.07 -8.24 17.68
N ILE A 326 20.00 -9.09 16.63
CA ILE A 326 19.29 -10.37 16.71
C ILE A 326 20.13 -11.43 17.42
N LYS A 327 19.53 -12.17 18.35
CA LYS A 327 20.16 -13.31 19.01
C LYS A 327 20.49 -14.43 18.02
N LYS A 328 21.42 -15.31 18.42
CA LYS A 328 21.64 -16.57 17.70
C LYS A 328 20.37 -17.42 17.77
N GLY A 329 19.91 -17.94 16.63
CA GLY A 329 18.64 -18.65 16.49
C GLY A 329 17.41 -17.72 16.43
N GLY A 330 17.64 -16.41 16.30
CA GLY A 330 16.57 -15.42 16.18
C GLY A 330 16.00 -15.29 14.76
N ILE A 331 14.85 -14.62 14.66
CA ILE A 331 14.11 -14.42 13.44
C ILE A 331 14.08 -12.92 13.10
N LEU A 332 14.47 -12.56 11.89
CA LEU A 332 14.44 -11.17 11.39
C LEU A 332 13.46 -11.05 10.24
N PHE A 333 12.45 -10.21 10.40
CA PHE A 333 11.57 -9.74 9.34
C PHE A 333 12.14 -8.43 8.78
N THR A 334 12.41 -8.36 7.49
CA THR A 334 12.94 -7.15 6.86
C THR A 334 12.22 -6.84 5.56
N PHE A 335 11.88 -5.56 5.34
CA PHE A 335 10.99 -5.12 4.28
C PHE A 335 11.57 -3.97 3.44
N SER A 336 11.03 -3.83 2.25
CA SER A 336 11.14 -2.65 1.39
C SER A 336 9.82 -2.43 0.65
N CYS A 337 9.22 -1.26 0.82
CA CYS A 337 8.06 -0.80 0.05
C CYS A 337 8.47 0.10 -1.14
N SER A 338 9.76 0.18 -1.46
CA SER A 338 10.29 1.03 -2.54
C SER A 338 10.06 0.36 -3.89
N GLN A 339 9.22 0.96 -4.74
CA GLN A 339 8.87 0.43 -6.07
C GLN A 339 10.08 0.28 -7.00
N VAL A 340 11.06 1.20 -6.91
CA VAL A 340 12.28 1.15 -7.74
C VAL A 340 13.31 0.12 -7.29
N VAL A 341 13.15 -0.45 -6.10
CA VAL A 341 14.00 -1.53 -5.57
C VAL A 341 13.37 -2.86 -5.95
N THR A 342 14.02 -3.63 -6.81
CA THR A 342 13.56 -4.97 -7.19
C THR A 342 13.77 -5.99 -6.06
N LYS A 343 13.10 -7.15 -6.13
CA LYS A 343 13.31 -8.28 -5.20
C LYS A 343 14.78 -8.67 -5.12
N ASP A 344 15.45 -8.79 -6.27
CA ASP A 344 16.86 -9.17 -6.34
C ASP A 344 17.77 -8.10 -5.73
N ASN A 345 17.51 -6.83 -6.01
CA ASN A 345 18.25 -5.73 -5.40
C ASN A 345 18.13 -5.73 -3.88
N PHE A 346 16.90 -5.93 -3.36
CA PHE A 346 16.67 -5.99 -1.92
C PHE A 346 17.37 -7.22 -1.29
N ARG A 347 17.23 -8.41 -1.89
CA ARG A 347 17.90 -9.62 -1.46
C ARG A 347 19.43 -9.46 -1.43
N ASN A 348 20.00 -8.83 -2.45
CA ASN A 348 21.43 -8.55 -2.51
C ASN A 348 21.89 -7.57 -1.41
N ALA A 349 21.08 -6.57 -1.05
CA ALA A 349 21.39 -5.68 0.06
C ALA A 349 21.41 -6.43 1.40
N VAL A 350 20.45 -7.34 1.62
CA VAL A 350 20.38 -8.19 2.83
C VAL A 350 21.53 -9.21 2.85
N PHE A 351 21.85 -9.84 1.71
CA PHE A 351 23.02 -10.71 1.56
C PHE A 351 24.31 -9.98 1.95
N THR A 352 24.50 -8.77 1.42
CA THR A 352 25.68 -7.95 1.73
C THR A 352 25.77 -7.63 3.22
N ALA A 353 24.65 -7.32 3.87
CA ALA A 353 24.59 -7.08 5.31
C ALA A 353 24.99 -8.33 6.11
N ALA A 354 24.44 -9.50 5.77
CA ALA A 354 24.78 -10.77 6.41
C ALA A 354 26.26 -11.13 6.30
N ALA A 355 26.85 -10.93 5.11
CA ALA A 355 28.26 -11.15 4.86
C ALA A 355 29.16 -10.20 5.68
N GLN A 356 28.79 -8.91 5.77
CA GLN A 356 29.52 -7.91 6.56
C GLN A 356 29.54 -8.23 8.06
N VAL A 357 28.42 -8.79 8.59
CA VAL A 357 28.32 -9.17 10.01
C VAL A 357 28.93 -10.54 10.28
N GLY A 358 29.20 -11.35 9.23
CA GLY A 358 29.73 -12.69 9.35
C GLY A 358 28.75 -13.72 9.92
N ARG A 359 27.43 -13.49 9.79
CA ARG A 359 26.37 -14.37 10.30
C ARG A 359 25.91 -15.34 9.21
N LYS A 360 25.64 -16.59 9.61
CA LYS A 360 24.92 -17.55 8.75
C LYS A 360 23.43 -17.24 8.80
N VAL A 361 22.83 -17.02 7.62
CA VAL A 361 21.44 -16.59 7.49
C VAL A 361 20.72 -17.46 6.49
N ARG A 362 19.51 -17.92 6.85
CA ARG A 362 18.60 -18.66 5.95
C ARG A 362 17.34 -17.87 5.72
N ILE A 363 16.89 -17.81 4.49
CA ILE A 363 15.57 -17.25 4.14
C ILE A 363 14.52 -18.32 4.41
N LEU A 364 13.59 -18.04 5.32
CA LEU A 364 12.46 -18.93 5.61
C LEU A 364 11.27 -18.64 4.69
N HIS A 365 10.96 -17.32 4.50
CA HIS A 365 9.86 -16.89 3.64
C HIS A 365 10.26 -15.67 2.81
N PRO A 366 9.94 -15.63 1.51
CA PRO A 366 9.76 -14.38 0.78
C PRO A 366 8.40 -13.79 1.16
N LEU A 367 8.34 -12.47 1.34
CA LEU A 367 7.14 -11.75 1.71
C LEU A 367 6.75 -10.77 0.61
N HIS A 368 5.43 -10.53 0.48
CA HIS A 368 4.83 -9.65 -0.51
C HIS A 368 3.55 -9.01 0.04
N GLN A 369 2.90 -8.18 -0.77
CA GLN A 369 1.58 -7.62 -0.48
C GLN A 369 0.50 -8.69 -0.43
N PRO A 370 -0.55 -8.51 0.40
CA PRO A 370 -1.63 -9.49 0.59
C PRO A 370 -2.61 -9.53 -0.60
N ALA A 371 -3.54 -10.48 -0.57
CA ALA A 371 -4.48 -10.74 -1.66
C ALA A 371 -5.43 -9.57 -1.98
N ASP A 372 -5.73 -8.70 -1.03
CA ASP A 372 -6.49 -7.47 -1.26
C ASP A 372 -5.68 -6.33 -1.91
N HIS A 373 -4.41 -6.57 -2.22
CA HIS A 373 -3.56 -5.72 -3.04
C HIS A 373 -3.15 -6.47 -4.32
N PRO A 374 -4.12 -6.85 -5.18
CA PRO A 374 -3.83 -7.68 -6.35
C PRO A 374 -2.89 -6.97 -7.32
N ILE A 375 -2.10 -7.76 -8.03
CA ILE A 375 -1.23 -7.28 -9.10
C ILE A 375 -1.90 -7.69 -10.41
N ASN A 376 -2.16 -6.71 -11.27
CA ASN A 376 -2.58 -7.01 -12.62
C ASN A 376 -1.44 -7.71 -13.38
N ILE A 377 -1.72 -8.91 -13.90
CA ILE A 377 -0.70 -9.72 -14.59
C ILE A 377 -0.10 -9.00 -15.82
N TYR A 378 -0.84 -8.06 -16.40
CA TYR A 378 -0.40 -7.24 -17.53
C TYR A 378 0.33 -5.95 -17.10
N HIS A 379 0.41 -5.71 -15.77
CA HIS A 379 1.04 -4.53 -15.17
C HIS A 379 1.89 -4.93 -13.95
N PRO A 380 3.06 -5.53 -14.18
CA PRO A 380 3.92 -6.02 -13.10
C PRO A 380 4.49 -4.90 -12.21
N GLU A 381 4.42 -3.64 -12.65
CA GLU A 381 4.79 -2.45 -11.88
C GLU A 381 3.93 -2.26 -10.62
N GLY A 382 2.77 -2.93 -10.54
CA GLY A 382 1.92 -2.97 -9.33
C GLY A 382 2.54 -3.72 -8.14
N GLU A 383 3.62 -4.48 -8.36
CA GLU A 383 4.34 -5.16 -7.29
C GLU A 383 5.32 -4.20 -6.59
N TYR A 384 5.04 -3.84 -5.35
CA TYR A 384 5.87 -2.86 -4.64
C TYR A 384 6.41 -3.34 -3.28
N LEU A 385 5.64 -4.14 -2.51
CA LEU A 385 6.07 -4.66 -1.22
C LEU A 385 6.90 -5.95 -1.39
N LYS A 386 8.05 -5.98 -0.82
CA LYS A 386 8.92 -7.16 -0.72
C LYS A 386 9.53 -7.25 0.65
N GLY A 387 9.67 -8.46 1.14
CA GLY A 387 10.30 -8.73 2.42
C GLY A 387 10.92 -10.12 2.47
N LEU A 388 11.66 -10.35 3.52
CA LEU A 388 12.27 -11.62 3.84
C LEU A 388 12.09 -11.93 5.32
N VAL A 389 11.75 -13.17 5.63
CA VAL A 389 11.89 -13.72 6.98
C VAL A 389 13.18 -14.52 7.02
N LEU A 390 14.08 -14.14 7.92
CA LEU A 390 15.42 -14.69 8.03
C LEU A 390 15.58 -15.43 9.38
N TYR A 391 16.14 -16.62 9.32
CA TYR A 391 16.68 -17.31 10.50
C TYR A 391 18.17 -17.03 10.60
N VAL A 392 18.65 -16.58 11.78
CA VAL A 392 20.02 -16.07 11.97
C VAL A 392 20.76 -16.91 12.98
N GLU A 393 21.85 -17.57 12.54
CA GLU A 393 22.74 -18.39 13.39
C GLU A 393 23.88 -17.59 14.01
#